data_82dfd7a11408769aa7a8a97b9db47cc7
#
_entry.id   82dfd7a11408769aa7a8a97b9db47cc7
#
_cell.length_a   1.000
_cell.length_b   1.000
_cell.length_c   1.000
_cell.angle_alpha   90.00
_cell.angle_beta   90.00
_cell.angle_gamma   90.00
#
_symmetry.space_group_name_H-M   'P 1'
#
loop_
_entity.id
_entity.type
_entity.pdbx_description
1 polymer ?
#
loop_
_entity_poly.entity_id
_entity_poly.type
_entity_poly.pdbx_seq_one_letter_code
_entity_poly.pdbx_strand_id
1 'polypeptide(L)'
;MKKIIYLTIALFFAITSNCYADIIVGTTGDYAPFSIYDKNDNKFSGKDIDLIKTFAKANNEDIKFVKTTWATAEGDLKDSKFDVFVGGMTITPTRQAKFIFSTPLGSFSKAAMTNCKNLPKFKSFVDIDNPNTLIIENRGGTNENFALQKIKNAQLLIIADNKLAVKSITNGVDGIYPDIMFTDSPEIAYQHSINPNICQVPIKVDDSISYKAFMFNNTPAGKNLANKFNDWIKDNPKIFHQYLNSEK
;
A
#
# COMPACT_ATOMS: atom_id res chain seq x y z
N MET A 1 46.20 -65.51 18.22
CA MET A 1 44.84 -64.99 18.10
C MET A 1 44.88 -63.50 17.83
N LYS A 2 44.60 -63.07 16.59
CA LYS A 2 44.58 -61.67 16.14
C LYS A 2 43.18 -61.10 16.37
N LYS A 3 43.05 -60.07 17.24
CA LYS A 3 41.79 -59.34 17.42
C LYS A 3 41.68 -58.30 16.34
N ILE A 4 40.66 -58.43 15.49
CA ILE A 4 40.31 -57.41 14.48
C ILE A 4 39.35 -56.44 15.16
N ILE A 5 39.74 -55.15 15.23
CA ILE A 5 38.91 -54.05 15.76
C ILE A 5 38.22 -53.44 14.54
N TYR A 6 36.90 -53.54 14.48
CA TYR A 6 36.07 -52.82 13.45
C TYR A 6 35.81 -51.39 13.98
N LEU A 7 36.38 -50.42 13.27
CA LEU A 7 36.13 -49.02 13.53
C LEU A 7 34.91 -48.62 12.68
N THR A 8 33.74 -48.53 13.30
CA THR A 8 32.51 -48.02 12.67
C THR A 8 32.57 -46.50 12.66
N ILE A 9 32.81 -45.91 11.46
CA ILE A 9 32.71 -44.44 11.24
C ILE A 9 31.23 -44.12 11.05
N ALA A 10 30.60 -43.56 12.09
CA ALA A 10 29.27 -43.00 11.98
C ALA A 10 29.36 -41.65 11.22
N LEU A 11 28.90 -41.62 9.97
CA LEU A 11 28.80 -40.42 9.19
C LEU A 11 27.60 -39.60 9.68
N PHE A 12 27.85 -38.59 10.51
CA PHE A 12 26.82 -37.64 10.93
C PHE A 12 26.50 -36.72 9.74
N PHE A 13 25.42 -37.00 9.00
CA PHE A 13 24.83 -36.05 8.08
C PHE A 13 24.20 -34.94 8.92
N ALA A 14 24.87 -33.81 9.06
CA ALA A 14 24.28 -32.59 9.59
C ALA A 14 23.28 -32.08 8.54
N ILE A 15 21.99 -32.39 8.72
CA ILE A 15 20.90 -31.75 7.99
C ILE A 15 20.88 -30.30 8.51
N THR A 16 21.53 -29.41 7.80
CA THR A 16 21.34 -27.97 8.01
C THR A 16 19.93 -27.62 7.51
N SER A 17 18.96 -27.67 8.41
CA SER A 17 17.66 -27.08 8.14
C SER A 17 17.93 -25.58 7.92
N ASN A 18 17.87 -25.14 6.66
CA ASN A 18 17.78 -23.74 6.35
C ASN A 18 16.46 -23.24 6.95
N CYS A 19 16.52 -22.73 8.18
CA CYS A 19 15.42 -22.01 8.78
C CYS A 19 15.35 -20.65 8.08
N TYR A 20 14.62 -20.59 6.97
CA TYR A 20 14.28 -19.32 6.37
C TYR A 20 13.30 -18.62 7.32
N ALA A 21 13.65 -17.43 7.74
CA ALA A 21 12.74 -16.62 8.55
C ALA A 21 11.60 -16.15 7.66
N ASP A 22 10.35 -16.28 8.12
CA ASP A 22 9.19 -15.75 7.44
C ASP A 22 9.37 -14.24 7.25
N ILE A 23 8.98 -13.72 6.08
CA ILE A 23 8.86 -12.27 5.87
C ILE A 23 7.55 -11.81 6.52
N ILE A 24 7.64 -10.94 7.51
CA ILE A 24 6.46 -10.34 8.13
C ILE A 24 6.10 -9.08 7.34
N VAL A 25 4.93 -9.09 6.70
CA VAL A 25 4.43 -8.02 5.83
C VAL A 25 3.32 -7.24 6.51
N GLY A 26 3.57 -5.97 6.81
CA GLY A 26 2.55 -5.03 7.26
C GLY A 26 1.74 -4.47 6.10
N THR A 27 0.43 -4.40 6.24
CA THR A 27 -0.46 -3.81 5.23
C THR A 27 -1.78 -3.34 5.83
N THR A 28 -2.42 -2.34 5.23
CA THR A 28 -3.70 -1.82 5.73
C THR A 28 -4.89 -2.62 5.22
N GLY A 29 -4.80 -3.13 4.00
CA GLY A 29 -5.89 -3.89 3.36
C GLY A 29 -7.13 -3.07 3.01
N ASP A 30 -6.99 -1.75 2.89
CA ASP A 30 -8.08 -0.83 2.60
C ASP A 30 -7.79 0.12 1.42
N TYR A 31 -6.73 -0.14 0.65
CA TYR A 31 -6.28 0.71 -0.43
C TYR A 31 -6.16 -0.06 -1.76
N ALA A 32 -7.28 -0.23 -2.43
CA ALA A 32 -7.36 -0.88 -3.74
C ALA A 32 -6.77 0.02 -4.85
N PRO A 33 -6.14 -0.54 -5.87
CA PRO A 33 -5.92 -1.96 -6.15
C PRO A 33 -4.68 -2.56 -5.48
N PHE A 34 -3.96 -1.81 -4.63
CA PHE A 34 -2.66 -2.20 -4.06
C PHE A 34 -2.80 -3.27 -2.97
N SER A 35 -3.68 -3.03 -2.00
CA SER A 35 -3.94 -3.94 -0.89
C SER A 35 -5.41 -3.93 -0.50
N ILE A 36 -6.02 -5.11 -0.48
CA ILE A 36 -7.43 -5.34 -0.19
C ILE A 36 -7.52 -6.46 0.84
N TYR A 37 -8.23 -6.24 1.95
CA TYR A 37 -8.51 -7.25 2.93
C TYR A 37 -9.96 -7.73 2.81
N ASP A 38 -10.13 -9.03 2.56
CA ASP A 38 -11.42 -9.70 2.64
C ASP A 38 -11.63 -10.25 4.05
N LYS A 39 -12.68 -9.75 4.73
CA LYS A 39 -13.02 -10.17 6.09
C LYS A 39 -13.61 -11.59 6.13
N ASN A 40 -14.27 -12.04 5.05
CA ASN A 40 -14.93 -13.34 5.01
C ASN A 40 -13.89 -14.46 4.91
N ASP A 41 -12.90 -14.28 4.05
CA ASP A 41 -11.84 -15.25 3.81
C ASP A 41 -10.60 -15.03 4.68
N ASN A 42 -10.56 -13.92 5.44
CA ASN A 42 -9.39 -13.51 6.23
C ASN A 42 -8.11 -13.44 5.38
N LYS A 43 -8.22 -12.90 4.16
CA LYS A 43 -7.12 -12.88 3.18
C LYS A 43 -6.81 -11.49 2.66
N PHE A 44 -5.53 -11.27 2.40
CA PHE A 44 -5.06 -10.09 1.67
C PHE A 44 -4.86 -10.44 0.19
N SER A 45 -5.28 -9.51 -0.67
CA SER A 45 -5.12 -9.53 -2.12
C SER A 45 -4.77 -8.14 -2.63
N GLY A 46 -4.52 -8.01 -3.93
CA GLY A 46 -4.15 -6.77 -4.59
C GLY A 46 -2.76 -6.83 -5.21
N LYS A 47 -2.48 -5.92 -6.12
CA LYS A 47 -1.26 -6.00 -6.95
C LYS A 47 0.03 -5.98 -6.16
N ASP A 48 0.13 -5.19 -5.08
CA ASP A 48 1.31 -5.14 -4.21
C ASP A 48 1.43 -6.42 -3.39
N ILE A 49 0.30 -6.97 -2.94
CA ILE A 49 0.24 -8.23 -2.21
C ILE A 49 0.71 -9.40 -3.10
N ASP A 50 0.29 -9.41 -4.37
CA ASP A 50 0.68 -10.46 -5.31
C ASP A 50 2.15 -10.36 -5.70
N LEU A 51 2.68 -9.12 -5.80
CA LEU A 51 4.09 -8.88 -6.07
C LEU A 51 4.98 -9.40 -4.95
N ILE A 52 4.68 -9.07 -3.68
CA ILE A 52 5.47 -9.54 -2.54
C ILE A 52 5.38 -11.06 -2.35
N LYS A 53 4.21 -11.67 -2.59
CA LYS A 53 4.05 -13.13 -2.59
C LYS A 53 4.90 -13.80 -3.68
N THR A 54 4.96 -13.21 -4.86
CA THR A 54 5.76 -13.71 -5.98
C THR A 54 7.25 -13.63 -5.66
N PHE A 55 7.70 -12.53 -5.06
CA PHE A 55 9.06 -12.37 -4.56
C PHE A 55 9.44 -13.44 -3.52
N ALA A 56 8.61 -13.61 -2.50
CA ALA A 56 8.87 -14.57 -1.43
C ALA A 56 8.94 -16.01 -1.98
N LYS A 57 7.98 -16.40 -2.82
CA LYS A 57 7.98 -17.71 -3.48
C LYS A 57 9.26 -17.96 -4.30
N ALA A 58 9.72 -16.95 -5.04
CA ALA A 58 10.94 -17.05 -5.85
C ALA A 58 12.21 -17.23 -4.98
N ASN A 59 12.15 -16.83 -3.72
CA ASN A 59 13.25 -16.93 -2.76
C ASN A 59 13.08 -18.07 -1.74
N ASN A 60 12.07 -18.93 -1.88
CA ASN A 60 11.69 -19.98 -0.94
C ASN A 60 11.42 -19.46 0.48
N GLU A 61 10.86 -18.25 0.60
CA GLU A 61 10.49 -17.62 1.88
C GLU A 61 8.98 -17.67 2.09
N ASP A 62 8.55 -17.88 3.32
CA ASP A 62 7.15 -17.79 3.70
C ASP A 62 6.77 -16.35 4.08
N ILE A 63 5.48 -16.02 3.99
CA ILE A 63 4.95 -14.69 4.34
C ILE A 63 3.91 -14.81 5.43
N LYS A 64 4.02 -13.90 6.41
CA LYS A 64 2.97 -13.62 7.38
C LYS A 64 2.48 -12.19 7.22
N PHE A 65 1.17 -11.99 7.05
CA PHE A 65 0.58 -10.66 6.98
C PHE A 65 0.16 -10.17 8.36
N VAL A 66 0.51 -8.92 8.66
CA VAL A 66 0.09 -8.18 9.85
C VAL A 66 -0.73 -6.97 9.40
N LYS A 67 -1.96 -6.89 9.88
CA LYS A 67 -2.82 -5.74 9.61
C LYS A 67 -2.38 -4.54 10.44
N THR A 68 -2.21 -3.40 9.79
CA THR A 68 -1.93 -2.10 10.41
C THR A 68 -2.92 -1.04 9.90
N THR A 69 -2.71 0.23 10.25
CA THR A 69 -3.48 1.38 9.77
C THR A 69 -2.54 2.43 9.18
N TRP A 70 -3.06 3.34 8.36
CA TRP A 70 -2.28 4.45 7.82
C TRP A 70 -1.66 5.32 8.93
N ALA A 71 -2.36 5.51 10.04
CA ALA A 71 -1.90 6.30 11.17
C ALA A 71 -0.78 5.62 11.97
N THR A 72 -0.72 4.29 12.00
CA THR A 72 0.23 3.53 12.82
C THR A 72 1.35 2.86 12.04
N ALA A 73 1.22 2.73 10.71
CA ALA A 73 2.13 1.95 9.87
C ALA A 73 3.61 2.32 10.02
N GLU A 74 3.96 3.62 10.09
CA GLU A 74 5.34 4.06 10.29
C GLU A 74 5.86 3.66 11.68
N GLY A 75 5.05 3.82 12.72
CA GLY A 75 5.38 3.41 14.09
C GLY A 75 5.53 1.90 14.20
N ASP A 76 4.58 1.14 13.66
CA ASP A 76 4.57 -0.31 13.68
C ASP A 76 5.79 -0.90 12.95
N LEU A 77 6.20 -0.31 11.79
CA LEU A 77 7.42 -0.71 11.09
C LEU A 77 8.68 -0.40 11.89
N LYS A 78 8.75 0.81 12.47
CA LYS A 78 9.88 1.22 13.33
C LYS A 78 10.04 0.29 14.54
N ASP A 79 8.93 -0.12 15.14
CA ASP A 79 8.88 -1.03 16.29
C ASP A 79 9.05 -2.50 15.88
N SER A 80 9.36 -2.77 14.59
CA SER A 80 9.61 -4.11 14.03
C SER A 80 8.44 -5.08 14.23
N LYS A 81 7.20 -4.59 14.20
CA LYS A 81 6.01 -5.47 14.17
C LYS A 81 5.87 -6.19 12.84
N PHE A 82 6.54 -5.69 11.81
CA PHE A 82 6.71 -6.29 10.49
C PHE A 82 8.02 -5.79 9.86
N ASP A 83 8.51 -6.51 8.86
CA ASP A 83 9.81 -6.25 8.21
C ASP A 83 9.67 -5.24 7.07
N VAL A 84 8.52 -5.26 6.40
CA VAL A 84 8.21 -4.45 5.23
C VAL A 84 6.74 -4.05 5.23
N PHE A 85 6.46 -2.78 4.90
CA PHE A 85 5.10 -2.32 4.61
C PHE A 85 4.84 -2.42 3.11
N VAL A 86 3.69 -3.01 2.74
CA VAL A 86 3.23 -3.27 1.37
C VAL A 86 1.79 -2.78 1.21
N GLY A 87 1.50 -2.04 0.14
CA GLY A 87 0.14 -1.57 -0.15
C GLY A 87 0.06 -0.09 -0.51
N GLY A 88 0.75 0.33 -1.57
CA GLY A 88 0.63 1.68 -2.13
C GLY A 88 1.27 2.78 -1.28
N MET A 89 2.37 2.48 -0.54
CA MET A 89 3.06 3.47 0.27
C MET A 89 3.73 4.54 -0.60
N THR A 90 3.38 5.80 -0.35
CA THR A 90 3.99 6.94 -1.04
C THR A 90 5.38 7.23 -0.49
N ILE A 91 6.36 7.37 -1.38
CA ILE A 91 7.68 7.89 -1.04
C ILE A 91 7.54 9.39 -0.75
N THR A 92 7.94 9.82 0.44
CA THR A 92 8.01 11.23 0.82
C THR A 92 9.35 11.54 1.46
N PRO A 93 9.85 12.80 1.41
CA PRO A 93 11.10 13.16 2.08
C PRO A 93 11.12 12.82 3.57
N THR A 94 9.99 13.02 4.25
CA THR A 94 9.84 12.71 5.69
C THR A 94 9.97 11.22 5.98
N ARG A 95 9.44 10.36 5.10
CA ARG A 95 9.56 8.89 5.22
C ARG A 95 10.96 8.41 4.82
N GLN A 96 11.54 8.96 3.74
CA GLN A 96 12.90 8.62 3.31
C GLN A 96 13.97 8.94 4.36
N ALA A 97 13.74 9.97 5.19
CA ALA A 97 14.63 10.29 6.31
C ALA A 97 14.63 9.22 7.43
N LYS A 98 13.61 8.35 7.48
CA LYS A 98 13.41 7.37 8.57
C LYS A 98 13.49 5.92 8.10
N PHE A 99 13.11 5.64 6.86
CA PHE A 99 12.90 4.30 6.32
C PHE A 99 13.63 4.10 5.00
N ILE A 100 13.83 2.85 4.64
CA ILE A 100 14.37 2.44 3.35
C ILE A 100 13.19 2.13 2.42
N PHE A 101 13.33 2.51 1.15
CA PHE A 101 12.34 2.21 0.11
C PHE A 101 12.92 1.29 -0.96
N SER A 102 12.07 0.47 -1.52
CA SER A 102 12.41 -0.23 -2.77
C SER A 102 12.57 0.76 -3.93
N THR A 103 13.05 0.26 -5.06
CA THR A 103 12.86 0.93 -6.35
C THR A 103 11.38 1.31 -6.51
N PRO A 104 11.06 2.50 -7.05
CA PRO A 104 9.68 2.90 -7.28
C PRO A 104 8.92 1.89 -8.13
N LEU A 105 7.74 1.49 -7.64
CA LEU A 105 6.85 0.52 -8.29
C LEU A 105 5.81 1.16 -9.20
N GLY A 106 5.75 2.48 -9.24
CA GLY A 106 4.86 3.26 -10.09
C GLY A 106 4.78 4.71 -9.66
N SER A 107 4.24 5.54 -10.54
CA SER A 107 4.02 6.96 -10.28
C SER A 107 2.57 7.32 -10.54
N PHE A 108 2.00 8.14 -9.67
CA PHE A 108 0.59 8.51 -9.69
C PHE A 108 0.42 9.98 -9.32
N SER A 109 -0.67 10.58 -9.81
CA SER A 109 -1.06 11.93 -9.41
C SER A 109 -2.24 11.89 -8.45
N LYS A 110 -2.33 12.90 -7.58
CA LYS A 110 -3.53 13.16 -6.80
C LYS A 110 -4.69 13.50 -7.71
N ALA A 111 -5.86 13.00 -7.34
CA ALA A 111 -7.11 13.24 -8.02
C ALA A 111 -8.24 13.40 -6.99
N ALA A 112 -9.36 13.96 -7.42
CA ALA A 112 -10.55 14.11 -6.61
C ALA A 112 -11.59 13.07 -7.03
N MET A 113 -12.01 12.24 -6.08
CA MET A 113 -13.10 11.27 -6.21
C MET A 113 -14.41 11.94 -5.81
N THR A 114 -15.47 11.68 -6.55
CA THR A 114 -16.82 12.18 -6.24
C THR A 114 -17.88 11.18 -6.67
N ASN A 115 -19.12 11.37 -6.19
CA ASN A 115 -20.27 10.71 -6.81
C ASN A 115 -20.51 11.32 -8.19
N CYS A 116 -20.69 10.49 -9.24
CA CYS A 116 -20.85 10.95 -10.62
C CYS A 116 -21.95 11.99 -10.80
N LYS A 117 -23.03 11.93 -10.01
CA LYS A 117 -24.10 12.95 -10.01
C LYS A 117 -23.62 14.35 -9.62
N ASN A 118 -22.51 14.43 -8.89
CA ASN A 118 -21.94 15.69 -8.42
C ASN A 118 -20.92 16.30 -9.40
N LEU A 119 -20.49 15.57 -10.45
CA LEU A 119 -19.50 16.08 -11.42
C LEU A 119 -19.81 17.49 -11.95
N PRO A 120 -21.08 17.86 -12.27
CA PRO A 120 -21.38 19.19 -12.77
C PRO A 120 -21.06 20.33 -11.80
N LYS A 121 -20.92 20.04 -10.51
CA LYS A 121 -20.58 21.01 -9.47
C LYS A 121 -19.11 21.43 -9.48
N PHE A 122 -18.20 20.57 -9.98
CA PHE A 122 -16.75 20.71 -9.81
C PHE A 122 -16.04 20.88 -11.15
N LYS A 123 -15.85 22.11 -11.59
CA LYS A 123 -15.17 22.48 -12.85
C LYS A 123 -13.75 23.02 -12.61
N SER A 124 -13.44 23.37 -11.37
CA SER A 124 -12.16 23.94 -10.94
C SER A 124 -11.84 23.54 -9.50
N PHE A 125 -10.62 23.76 -9.07
CA PHE A 125 -10.24 23.53 -7.69
C PHE A 125 -10.99 24.46 -6.71
N VAL A 126 -11.35 25.69 -7.16
CA VAL A 126 -12.12 26.65 -6.37
C VAL A 126 -13.53 26.12 -6.06
N ASP A 127 -14.12 25.35 -6.99
CA ASP A 127 -15.42 24.72 -6.74
C ASP A 127 -15.33 23.63 -5.67
N ILE A 128 -14.17 22.95 -5.58
CA ILE A 128 -13.91 21.96 -4.53
C ILE A 128 -13.65 22.67 -3.20
N ASP A 129 -12.79 23.70 -3.18
CA ASP A 129 -12.48 24.45 -1.94
C ASP A 129 -13.54 25.53 -1.66
N ASN A 130 -14.80 25.12 -1.56
CA ASN A 130 -15.96 25.96 -1.31
C ASN A 130 -16.56 25.63 0.08
N PRO A 131 -17.02 26.64 0.88
CA PRO A 131 -17.61 26.40 2.20
C PRO A 131 -18.78 25.39 2.25
N ASN A 132 -19.48 25.21 1.12
CA ASN A 132 -20.59 24.26 1.01
C ASN A 132 -20.15 22.85 0.57
N THR A 133 -18.86 22.63 0.30
CA THR A 133 -18.31 21.33 -0.04
C THR A 133 -17.85 20.60 1.22
N LEU A 134 -18.25 19.36 1.37
CA LEU A 134 -17.77 18.46 2.41
C LEU A 134 -16.75 17.47 1.79
N ILE A 135 -15.52 17.53 2.26
CA ILE A 135 -14.44 16.64 1.87
C ILE A 135 -14.24 15.61 2.95
N ILE A 136 -14.13 14.34 2.58
CA ILE A 136 -13.80 13.26 3.52
C ILE A 136 -12.44 12.69 3.22
N GLU A 137 -11.64 12.43 4.29
CA GLU A 137 -10.34 11.79 4.18
C GLU A 137 -10.14 10.72 5.25
N ASN A 138 -9.28 9.76 4.96
CA ASN A 138 -8.81 8.81 5.95
C ASN A 138 -7.59 9.37 6.69
N ARG A 139 -7.52 9.10 7.99
CA ARG A 139 -6.43 9.55 8.86
C ARG A 139 -5.10 8.85 8.54
N GLY A 140 -4.00 9.62 8.57
CA GLY A 140 -2.63 9.11 8.63
C GLY A 140 -1.93 8.93 7.29
N GLY A 141 -2.62 9.22 6.17
CA GLY A 141 -2.06 9.09 4.82
C GLY A 141 -1.61 10.41 4.20
N THR A 142 -1.07 10.31 2.98
CA THR A 142 -0.76 11.51 2.16
C THR A 142 -2.01 12.23 1.66
N ASN A 143 -3.17 11.57 1.66
CA ASN A 143 -4.44 12.16 1.28
C ASN A 143 -4.91 13.18 2.32
N GLU A 144 -4.93 12.80 3.61
CA GLU A 144 -5.19 13.73 4.71
C GLU A 144 -4.25 14.93 4.67
N ASN A 145 -2.93 14.67 4.56
CA ASN A 145 -1.94 15.75 4.49
C ASN A 145 -2.18 16.69 3.31
N PHE A 146 -2.54 16.15 2.15
CA PHE A 146 -2.88 16.93 0.97
C PHE A 146 -4.10 17.83 1.24
N ALA A 147 -5.18 17.27 1.76
CA ALA A 147 -6.38 18.02 2.09
C ALA A 147 -6.09 19.13 3.11
N LEU A 148 -5.39 18.83 4.21
CA LEU A 148 -5.01 19.81 5.23
C LEU A 148 -4.15 20.96 4.70
N GLN A 149 -3.31 20.71 3.70
CA GLN A 149 -2.45 21.74 3.12
C GLN A 149 -3.16 22.60 2.06
N LYS A 150 -4.00 21.98 1.24
CA LYS A 150 -4.60 22.64 0.06
C LYS A 150 -5.94 23.28 0.34
N ILE A 151 -6.76 22.70 1.22
CA ILE A 151 -8.11 23.18 1.52
C ILE A 151 -8.07 24.31 2.55
N LYS A 152 -8.79 25.39 2.24
CA LYS A 152 -8.87 26.61 3.08
C LYS A 152 -10.29 26.93 3.48
N ASN A 153 -11.26 26.63 2.62
CA ASN A 153 -12.64 27.07 2.74
C ASN A 153 -13.62 25.90 2.93
N ALA A 154 -13.39 24.77 2.25
CA ALA A 154 -14.27 23.61 2.35
C ALA A 154 -14.21 22.94 3.72
N GLN A 155 -15.30 22.24 4.07
CA GLN A 155 -15.37 21.46 5.30
C GLN A 155 -14.59 20.15 5.15
N LEU A 156 -13.84 19.75 6.18
CA LEU A 156 -13.04 18.54 6.16
C LEU A 156 -13.47 17.58 7.27
N LEU A 157 -13.88 16.37 6.87
CA LEU A 157 -14.21 15.25 7.74
C LEU A 157 -13.10 14.20 7.68
N ILE A 158 -12.44 13.95 8.82
CA ILE A 158 -11.39 12.93 8.92
C ILE A 158 -11.91 11.72 9.68
N ILE A 159 -11.86 10.56 9.04
CA ILE A 159 -12.25 9.27 9.63
C ILE A 159 -11.07 8.29 9.65
N ALA A 160 -11.19 7.19 10.39
CA ALA A 160 -10.06 6.27 10.55
C ALA A 160 -9.87 5.27 9.39
N ASP A 161 -10.95 4.92 8.68
CA ASP A 161 -11.00 3.80 7.73
C ASP A 161 -11.15 4.32 6.30
N ASN A 162 -10.15 4.04 5.44
CA ASN A 162 -10.15 4.46 4.03
C ASN A 162 -11.31 3.82 3.24
N LYS A 163 -11.60 2.53 3.48
CA LYS A 163 -12.70 1.84 2.79
C LYS A 163 -14.06 2.47 3.12
N LEU A 164 -14.25 2.92 4.38
CA LEU A 164 -15.45 3.64 4.77
C LEU A 164 -15.50 5.03 4.12
N ALA A 165 -14.38 5.76 4.05
CA ALA A 165 -14.30 7.07 3.38
C ALA A 165 -14.72 6.95 1.92
N VAL A 166 -14.13 6.02 1.17
CA VAL A 166 -14.49 5.74 -0.23
C VAL A 166 -15.98 5.40 -0.37
N LYS A 167 -16.47 4.47 0.44
CA LYS A 167 -17.88 4.03 0.39
C LYS A 167 -18.86 5.19 0.67
N SER A 168 -18.49 6.12 1.54
CA SER A 168 -19.36 7.23 1.92
C SER A 168 -19.61 8.23 0.79
N ILE A 169 -18.74 8.30 -0.22
CA ILE A 169 -18.92 9.13 -1.42
C ILE A 169 -20.24 8.81 -2.15
N THR A 170 -20.68 7.57 -2.13
CA THR A 170 -21.96 7.18 -2.76
C THR A 170 -23.06 6.88 -1.77
N ASN A 171 -22.73 6.29 -0.64
CA ASN A 171 -23.71 5.76 0.31
C ASN A 171 -23.92 6.65 1.54
N GLY A 172 -23.02 7.64 1.73
CA GLY A 172 -22.97 8.41 2.98
C GLY A 172 -22.44 7.59 4.16
N VAL A 173 -22.20 8.26 5.27
CA VAL A 173 -21.85 7.70 6.57
C VAL A 173 -22.62 8.45 7.66
N ASP A 174 -23.36 7.74 8.49
CA ASP A 174 -24.17 8.32 9.59
C ASP A 174 -25.10 9.47 9.14
N GLY A 175 -25.69 9.34 7.94
CA GLY A 175 -26.54 10.37 7.34
C GLY A 175 -25.79 11.54 6.70
N ILE A 176 -24.46 11.54 6.71
CA ILE A 176 -23.60 12.54 6.11
C ILE A 176 -23.16 12.04 4.72
N TYR A 177 -23.26 12.89 3.70
CA TYR A 177 -22.93 12.57 2.32
C TYR A 177 -21.79 13.47 1.85
N PRO A 178 -20.51 13.04 1.96
CA PRO A 178 -19.38 13.81 1.47
C PRO A 178 -19.46 14.03 -0.04
N ASP A 179 -18.95 15.18 -0.48
CA ASP A 179 -18.91 15.53 -1.90
C ASP A 179 -17.65 15.03 -2.58
N ILE A 180 -16.51 15.10 -1.88
CA ILE A 180 -15.17 14.87 -2.43
C ILE A 180 -14.33 14.00 -1.47
N MET A 181 -13.47 13.16 -2.05
CA MET A 181 -12.33 12.55 -1.41
C MET A 181 -11.11 12.72 -2.30
N PHE A 182 -9.98 13.22 -1.78
CA PHE A 182 -8.72 13.21 -2.51
C PHE A 182 -8.04 11.87 -2.35
N THR A 183 -7.59 11.31 -3.46
CA THR A 183 -6.82 10.07 -3.47
C THR A 183 -5.92 10.03 -4.70
N ASP A 184 -5.28 8.89 -4.96
CA ASP A 184 -4.50 8.72 -6.19
C ASP A 184 -5.37 8.13 -7.31
N SER A 185 -5.10 8.52 -8.56
CA SER A 185 -5.91 8.13 -9.72
C SER A 185 -6.18 6.63 -9.88
N PRO A 186 -5.26 5.68 -9.55
CA PRO A 186 -5.56 4.24 -9.67
C PRO A 186 -6.65 3.77 -8.70
N GLU A 187 -6.75 4.35 -7.50
CA GLU A 187 -7.82 3.98 -6.58
C GLU A 187 -9.17 4.38 -7.18
N ILE A 188 -9.28 5.59 -7.77
CA ILE A 188 -10.52 6.04 -8.38
C ILE A 188 -10.91 5.13 -9.56
N ALA A 189 -9.95 4.79 -10.41
CA ALA A 189 -10.17 3.89 -11.54
C ALA A 189 -10.70 2.51 -11.08
N TYR A 190 -10.06 1.93 -10.06
CA TYR A 190 -10.52 0.68 -9.45
C TYR A 190 -11.93 0.83 -8.86
N GLN A 191 -12.18 1.87 -8.07
CA GLN A 191 -13.47 2.09 -7.44
C GLN A 191 -14.59 2.32 -8.47
N HIS A 192 -14.30 3.03 -9.55
CA HIS A 192 -15.23 3.17 -10.68
C HIS A 192 -15.57 1.82 -11.33
N SER A 193 -14.58 0.93 -11.50
CA SER A 193 -14.78 -0.37 -12.13
C SER A 193 -15.76 -1.27 -11.36
N ILE A 194 -15.82 -1.13 -10.04
CA ILE A 194 -16.71 -1.91 -9.15
C ILE A 194 -17.97 -1.15 -8.73
N ASN A 195 -17.98 0.18 -8.86
CA ASN A 195 -19.11 1.04 -8.59
C ASN A 195 -19.17 2.20 -9.61
N PRO A 196 -19.96 2.07 -10.69
CA PRO A 196 -20.05 3.09 -11.75
C PRO A 196 -20.54 4.48 -11.29
N ASN A 197 -21.05 4.59 -10.06
CA ASN A 197 -21.46 5.88 -9.48
C ASN A 197 -20.27 6.68 -8.89
N ILE A 198 -19.07 6.10 -8.82
CA ILE A 198 -17.85 6.79 -8.44
C ILE A 198 -17.19 7.35 -9.68
N CYS A 199 -16.83 8.63 -9.66
CA CYS A 199 -16.18 9.32 -10.77
C CYS A 199 -14.97 10.11 -10.28
N GLN A 200 -13.99 10.26 -11.18
CA GLN A 200 -12.93 11.25 -11.01
C GLN A 200 -13.42 12.62 -11.49
N VAL A 201 -13.23 13.65 -10.68
CA VAL A 201 -13.44 15.04 -11.14
C VAL A 201 -12.41 15.33 -12.23
N PRO A 202 -12.83 15.83 -13.42
CA PRO A 202 -11.95 15.99 -14.58
C PRO A 202 -11.11 17.29 -14.49
N ILE A 203 -10.49 17.52 -13.33
CA ILE A 203 -9.58 18.65 -13.10
C ILE A 203 -8.26 18.14 -12.56
N LYS A 204 -7.21 18.90 -12.74
CA LYS A 204 -5.91 18.64 -12.13
C LYS A 204 -5.88 19.28 -10.76
N VAL A 205 -5.88 18.47 -9.71
CA VAL A 205 -5.89 18.95 -8.31
C VAL A 205 -4.50 19.28 -7.79
N ASP A 206 -3.46 18.69 -8.40
CA ASP A 206 -2.04 18.94 -8.10
C ASP A 206 -1.17 18.66 -9.31
N ASP A 207 -0.02 19.34 -9.41
CA ASP A 207 0.99 19.12 -10.44
C ASP A 207 2.04 18.07 -10.04
N SER A 208 2.06 17.67 -8.78
CA SER A 208 3.04 16.73 -8.27
C SER A 208 2.76 15.30 -8.73
N ILE A 209 3.84 14.58 -9.00
CA ILE A 209 3.82 13.14 -9.22
C ILE A 209 4.31 12.47 -7.94
N SER A 210 3.52 11.53 -7.43
CA SER A 210 3.89 10.69 -6.29
C SER A 210 4.41 9.35 -6.78
N TYR A 211 5.45 8.83 -6.14
CA TYR A 211 5.99 7.49 -6.39
C TYR A 211 5.56 6.54 -5.27
N LYS A 212 5.17 5.32 -5.63
CA LYS A 212 4.84 4.26 -4.69
C LYS A 212 5.97 3.24 -4.63
N ALA A 213 6.21 2.70 -3.43
CA ALA A 213 7.24 1.68 -3.21
C ALA A 213 6.92 0.86 -1.95
N PHE A 214 7.60 -0.26 -1.76
CA PHE A 214 7.61 -0.95 -0.48
C PHE A 214 8.53 -0.21 0.50
N MET A 215 8.11 -0.13 1.75
CA MET A 215 8.85 0.58 2.80
C MET A 215 9.37 -0.40 3.83
N PHE A 216 10.69 -0.37 4.07
CA PHE A 216 11.41 -1.28 4.96
C PHE A 216 11.94 -0.53 6.17
N ASN A 217 12.12 -1.24 7.29
CA ASN A 217 12.74 -0.66 8.47
C ASN A 217 14.20 -0.25 8.17
N ASN A 218 14.66 0.85 8.74
CA ASN A 218 16.04 1.32 8.59
C ASN A 218 17.00 0.60 9.55
N THR A 219 17.08 -0.72 9.39
CA THR A 219 17.95 -1.64 10.11
C THR A 219 18.82 -2.39 9.11
N PRO A 220 19.92 -3.05 9.54
CA PRO A 220 20.70 -3.92 8.64
C PRO A 220 19.85 -5.01 7.98
N ALA A 221 18.92 -5.63 8.69
CA ALA A 221 18.00 -6.64 8.14
C ALA A 221 17.04 -6.03 7.11
N GLY A 222 16.42 -4.89 7.41
CA GLY A 222 15.54 -4.20 6.48
C GLY A 222 16.26 -3.73 5.22
N LYS A 223 17.50 -3.26 5.35
CA LYS A 223 18.36 -2.90 4.21
C LYS A 223 18.67 -4.11 3.32
N ASN A 224 19.00 -5.24 3.94
CA ASN A 224 19.27 -6.48 3.20
C ASN A 224 18.02 -6.95 2.45
N LEU A 225 16.85 -6.93 3.09
CA LEU A 225 15.58 -7.33 2.45
C LEU A 225 15.21 -6.38 1.30
N ALA A 226 15.39 -5.07 1.48
CA ALA A 226 15.17 -4.08 0.42
C ALA A 226 16.09 -4.30 -0.79
N ASN A 227 17.39 -4.55 -0.55
CA ASN A 227 18.34 -4.83 -1.62
C ASN A 227 17.97 -6.13 -2.34
N LYS A 228 17.65 -7.20 -1.60
CA LYS A 228 17.23 -8.49 -2.17
C LYS A 228 15.99 -8.33 -3.05
N PHE A 229 15.00 -7.55 -2.60
CA PHE A 229 13.82 -7.25 -3.40
C PHE A 229 14.16 -6.44 -4.67
N ASN A 230 15.01 -5.42 -4.56
CA ASN A 230 15.41 -4.58 -5.69
C ASN A 230 16.20 -5.37 -6.74
N ASP A 231 17.13 -6.23 -6.32
CA ASP A 231 17.88 -7.11 -7.21
C ASP A 231 16.94 -8.08 -7.93
N TRP A 232 15.99 -8.68 -7.18
CA TRP A 232 14.99 -9.57 -7.77
C TRP A 232 14.11 -8.85 -8.80
N ILE A 233 13.62 -7.64 -8.54
CA ILE A 233 12.83 -6.84 -9.52
C ILE A 233 13.65 -6.58 -10.79
N LYS A 234 14.91 -6.21 -10.63
CA LYS A 234 15.83 -5.95 -11.74
C LYS A 234 16.05 -7.20 -12.63
N ASP A 235 16.16 -8.35 -11.99
CA ASP A 235 16.40 -9.63 -12.67
C ASP A 235 15.11 -10.23 -13.27
N ASN A 236 13.93 -9.70 -12.88
CA ASN A 236 12.62 -10.17 -13.34
C ASN A 236 11.80 -9.06 -14.03
N PRO A 237 12.30 -8.43 -15.12
CA PRO A 237 11.65 -7.29 -15.76
C PRO A 237 10.26 -7.63 -16.33
N LYS A 238 10.00 -8.89 -16.73
CA LYS A 238 8.68 -9.31 -17.20
C LYS A 238 7.62 -9.25 -16.09
N ILE A 239 7.98 -9.66 -14.86
CA ILE A 239 7.08 -9.60 -13.70
C ILE A 239 6.79 -8.14 -13.38
N PHE A 240 7.82 -7.29 -13.38
CA PHE A 240 7.66 -5.87 -13.13
C PHE A 240 6.78 -5.19 -14.21
N HIS A 241 6.97 -5.51 -15.47
CA HIS A 241 6.10 -5.03 -16.56
C HIS A 241 4.64 -5.46 -16.38
N GLN A 242 4.40 -6.71 -15.99
CA GLN A 242 3.04 -7.19 -15.69
C GLN A 242 2.43 -6.42 -14.52
N TYR A 243 3.18 -6.20 -13.45
CA TYR A 243 2.74 -5.39 -12.32
C TYR A 243 2.37 -3.95 -12.73
N LEU A 244 3.18 -3.28 -13.55
CA LEU A 244 2.91 -1.91 -14.03
C LEU A 244 1.66 -1.85 -14.92
N ASN A 245 1.41 -2.90 -15.71
CA ASN A 245 0.28 -2.96 -16.64
C ASN A 245 -1.01 -3.52 -16.02
N SER A 246 -0.98 -4.01 -14.80
CA SER A 246 -2.16 -4.52 -14.08
C SER A 246 -3.15 -3.42 -13.65
N GLU A 247 -2.92 -2.18 -14.06
CA GLU A 247 -3.79 -1.00 -13.82
C GLU A 247 -4.72 -0.68 -15.00
N LYS A 248 -4.68 -1.47 -16.09
CA LYS A 248 -5.50 -1.23 -17.28
C LYS A 248 -6.76 -2.09 -17.29
#